data_8dcf84d137fd80e53f2f10344a90b57c
#
_entry.id   8dcf84d137fd80e53f2f10344a90b57c
#
_cell.length_a   1.000
_cell.length_b   1.000
_cell.length_c   1.000
_cell.angle_alpha   90.00
_cell.angle_beta   90.00
_cell.angle_gamma   90.00
#
_symmetry.space_group_name_H-M   'P 1'
#
loop_
_entity.id
_entity.type
_entity.pdbx_description
1 polymer ?
#
loop_
_entity_poly.entity_id
_entity_poly.type
_entity_poly.pdbx_seq_one_letter_code
_entity_poly.pdbx_strand_id
1 'polypeptide(L)'
;MGMWSCTEDTTIKPDYILSADKKHNKFSKLIPPVLKVSSGAVIKAITNEASDGQLHKKAELIDLINIDFGPIHPLTGPVYVEEAEVGDILAVDLIDIELHDYGWQAIVGGFGFLTDRFPEPKLNVHTIDTINKTTMFNGKVKIPLKPFPGVMGVAPDTEEMLSTIPPRANGGNMDDPSIVEGTTVYFPVFVKGALFSIGDAHAVQGLGEVCGTAIEAPMTFVYRLRVLKNKPAIQEPQYETDDFYAVTGFGETIDIATKKAVNFMVDHLSENYDISAEDAYMLCSLVGDLKIAEVVDVPNMLVTMHFPKSILDQL
;
A
#
# COMPACT_ATOMS: atom_id res chain seq x y z
N MET A 1 -16.89 -45.45 9.24
CA MET A 1 -15.77 -44.80 9.94
C MET A 1 -15.40 -43.55 9.19
N GLY A 2 -15.92 -42.42 9.65
CA GLY A 2 -15.61 -41.12 9.02
C GLY A 2 -14.30 -40.60 9.59
N MET A 3 -13.31 -40.41 8.75
CA MET A 3 -12.13 -39.64 9.12
C MET A 3 -12.52 -38.16 9.18
N TRP A 4 -12.53 -37.60 10.37
CA TRP A 4 -12.51 -36.16 10.55
C TRP A 4 -11.10 -35.68 10.22
N SER A 5 -10.96 -35.00 9.10
CA SER A 5 -9.79 -34.18 8.83
C SER A 5 -9.87 -32.93 9.73
N CYS A 6 -9.09 -32.92 10.81
CA CYS A 6 -8.75 -31.71 11.50
C CYS A 6 -7.89 -30.87 10.50
N THR A 7 -8.45 -29.89 9.87
CA THR A 7 -7.68 -28.78 9.35
C THR A 7 -7.14 -28.04 10.57
N GLU A 8 -5.85 -28.19 10.85
CA GLU A 8 -5.15 -27.31 11.79
C GLU A 8 -5.35 -25.88 11.30
N ASP A 9 -6.00 -25.09 12.14
CA ASP A 9 -6.13 -23.64 11.94
C ASP A 9 -4.72 -23.04 12.10
N THR A 10 -4.00 -22.91 10.99
CA THR A 10 -2.63 -22.37 10.95
C THR A 10 -2.65 -20.86 11.01
N THR A 11 -3.38 -20.28 11.96
CA THR A 11 -3.27 -18.84 12.25
C THR A 11 -1.84 -18.52 12.65
N ILE A 12 -1.13 -17.79 11.81
CA ILE A 12 0.24 -17.37 12.08
C ILE A 12 0.22 -16.43 13.28
N LYS A 13 0.84 -16.87 14.38
CA LYS A 13 0.92 -16.05 15.60
C LYS A 13 1.94 -14.94 15.41
N PRO A 14 1.57 -13.66 15.62
CA PRO A 14 2.53 -12.57 15.55
C PRO A 14 3.55 -12.64 16.68
N ASP A 15 4.80 -12.31 16.37
CA ASP A 15 5.88 -12.18 17.36
C ASP A 15 5.77 -10.89 18.15
N TYR A 16 5.25 -9.83 17.49
CA TYR A 16 5.13 -8.49 18.05
C TYR A 16 3.76 -7.88 17.74
N ILE A 17 3.30 -7.00 18.63
CA ILE A 17 2.08 -6.21 18.43
C ILE A 17 2.45 -4.73 18.55
N LEU A 18 2.12 -3.96 17.52
CA LEU A 18 2.23 -2.49 17.51
C LEU A 18 0.83 -1.88 17.61
N SER A 19 0.60 -1.10 18.64
CA SER A 19 -0.63 -0.34 18.81
C SER A 19 -0.60 0.96 18.00
N ALA A 20 -1.76 1.50 17.66
CA ALA A 20 -1.92 2.70 16.83
C ALA A 20 -1.32 4.00 17.44
N ASP A 21 -0.92 4.00 18.71
CA ASP A 21 -0.19 5.10 19.33
C ASP A 21 1.31 5.12 18.95
N LYS A 22 1.85 4.03 18.42
CA LYS A 22 3.22 3.89 17.91
C LYS A 22 3.29 4.39 16.47
N LYS A 23 3.09 5.68 16.27
CA LYS A 23 2.88 6.28 14.94
C LYS A 23 3.72 7.53 14.69
N HIS A 24 3.82 7.86 13.43
CA HIS A 24 4.32 9.13 12.88
C HIS A 24 3.55 9.44 11.58
N ASN A 25 3.79 10.60 10.97
CA ASN A 25 3.13 11.01 9.72
C ASN A 25 4.09 11.69 8.74
N LYS A 26 5.35 11.25 8.73
CA LYS A 26 6.38 11.73 7.82
C LYS A 26 7.28 10.57 7.40
N PHE A 27 8.00 10.74 6.29
CA PHE A 27 9.10 9.86 5.92
C PHE A 27 10.44 10.58 6.08
N SER A 28 11.34 10.01 6.88
CA SER A 28 12.70 10.51 7.11
C SER A 28 13.55 9.46 7.81
N LYS A 29 14.87 9.45 7.51
CA LYS A 29 15.84 8.60 8.25
C LYS A 29 16.02 9.02 9.72
N LEU A 30 15.56 10.21 10.09
CA LEU A 30 15.69 10.73 11.46
C LEU A 30 14.57 10.27 12.39
N ILE A 31 13.49 9.66 11.89
CA ILE A 31 12.41 9.18 12.74
C ILE A 31 12.89 7.94 13.49
N PRO A 32 12.90 7.98 14.84
CA PRO A 32 13.40 6.86 15.64
C PRO A 32 12.47 5.66 15.52
N PRO A 33 13.00 4.43 15.38
CA PRO A 33 12.17 3.24 15.32
C PRO A 33 11.45 2.98 16.65
N VAL A 34 10.19 2.57 16.56
CA VAL A 34 9.37 2.16 17.71
C VAL A 34 9.58 0.69 18.08
N LEU A 35 10.13 -0.09 17.16
CA LEU A 35 10.41 -1.52 17.33
C LEU A 35 11.67 -1.89 16.52
N LYS A 36 12.47 -2.83 17.07
CA LYS A 36 13.56 -3.49 16.36
C LYS A 36 13.30 -4.98 16.30
N VAL A 37 13.51 -5.57 15.13
CA VAL A 37 13.24 -6.99 14.87
C VAL A 37 14.31 -7.60 13.98
N SER A 38 14.45 -8.91 14.03
CA SER A 38 15.23 -9.66 13.06
C SER A 38 14.40 -9.98 11.81
N SER A 39 15.08 -10.26 10.70
CA SER A 39 14.45 -10.73 9.45
C SER A 39 13.64 -12.00 9.68
N GLY A 40 12.41 -12.05 9.16
CA GLY A 40 11.45 -13.12 9.35
C GLY A 40 10.40 -12.86 10.42
N ALA A 41 10.54 -11.78 11.21
CA ALA A 41 9.57 -11.43 12.25
C ALA A 41 8.18 -11.14 11.70
N VAL A 42 7.17 -11.63 12.40
CA VAL A 42 5.74 -11.38 12.12
C VAL A 42 5.21 -10.34 13.08
N ILE A 43 4.62 -9.29 12.54
CA ILE A 43 4.13 -8.14 13.29
C ILE A 43 2.63 -7.97 13.04
N LYS A 44 1.87 -7.78 14.13
CA LYS A 44 0.49 -7.32 14.10
C LYS A 44 0.49 -5.82 14.39
N ALA A 45 0.16 -4.99 13.40
CA ALA A 45 0.09 -3.53 13.53
C ALA A 45 -1.35 -3.05 13.45
N ILE A 46 -1.78 -2.27 14.44
CA ILE A 46 -3.07 -1.59 14.46
C ILE A 46 -2.84 -0.19 13.91
N THR A 47 -3.66 0.25 12.93
CA THR A 47 -3.55 1.58 12.32
C THR A 47 -4.82 2.39 12.57
N ASN A 48 -4.65 3.69 12.75
CA ASN A 48 -5.78 4.63 12.65
C ASN A 48 -6.13 4.84 11.17
N GLU A 49 -7.32 5.35 10.88
CA GLU A 49 -7.69 5.79 9.54
C GLU A 49 -6.94 7.09 9.17
N ALA A 50 -7.00 7.50 7.90
CA ALA A 50 -6.23 8.60 7.32
C ALA A 50 -6.24 9.90 8.13
N SER A 51 -7.36 10.25 8.77
CA SER A 51 -7.50 11.52 9.52
C SER A 51 -6.99 11.48 10.96
N ASP A 52 -6.44 10.34 11.41
CA ASP A 52 -6.00 10.12 12.79
C ASP A 52 -7.12 10.22 13.84
N GLY A 53 -8.31 9.74 13.52
CA GLY A 53 -9.47 9.70 14.40
C GLY A 53 -10.33 10.97 14.37
N GLN A 54 -10.00 11.96 13.55
CA GLN A 54 -10.81 13.17 13.42
C GLN A 54 -12.16 12.85 12.75
N LEU A 55 -12.17 11.98 11.73
CA LEU A 55 -13.37 11.54 11.04
C LEU A 55 -13.82 10.16 11.57
N HIS A 56 -14.31 10.16 12.80
CA HIS A 56 -14.74 8.95 13.50
C HIS A 56 -16.13 8.47 13.05
N LYS A 57 -16.59 7.34 13.58
CA LYS A 57 -17.86 6.66 13.23
C LYS A 57 -19.13 7.55 13.30
N LYS A 58 -19.08 8.68 14.01
CA LYS A 58 -20.17 9.65 14.14
C LYS A 58 -19.79 11.02 13.58
N ALA A 59 -18.77 11.09 12.76
CA ALA A 59 -18.34 12.35 12.15
C ALA A 59 -19.44 12.91 11.25
N GLU A 60 -19.56 14.22 11.25
CA GLU A 60 -20.47 15.00 10.42
C GLU A 60 -19.67 15.87 9.44
N LEU A 61 -20.34 16.49 8.48
CA LEU A 61 -19.68 17.34 7.49
C LEU A 61 -18.84 18.46 8.12
N ILE A 62 -19.27 18.95 9.28
CA ILE A 62 -18.52 20.02 9.98
C ILE A 62 -17.16 19.55 10.50
N ASP A 63 -17.01 18.27 10.82
CA ASP A 63 -15.73 17.68 11.23
C ASP A 63 -14.77 17.63 10.04
N LEU A 64 -15.27 17.29 8.83
CA LEU A 64 -14.48 17.35 7.59
C LEU A 64 -14.06 18.79 7.24
N ILE A 65 -14.98 19.77 7.40
CA ILE A 65 -14.69 21.17 7.10
C ILE A 65 -13.57 21.71 8.03
N ASN A 66 -13.54 21.26 9.27
CA ASN A 66 -12.58 21.69 10.29
C ASN A 66 -11.37 20.74 10.44
N ILE A 67 -11.18 19.79 9.51
CA ILE A 67 -10.09 18.81 9.62
C ILE A 67 -8.72 19.47 9.70
N ASP A 68 -7.89 19.02 10.62
CA ASP A 68 -6.47 19.37 10.67
C ASP A 68 -5.67 18.40 9.79
N PHE A 69 -5.06 18.91 8.72
CA PHE A 69 -4.20 18.11 7.84
C PHE A 69 -2.82 17.79 8.44
N GLY A 70 -2.47 18.40 9.57
CA GLY A 70 -1.17 18.17 10.24
C GLY A 70 -0.89 16.69 10.58
N PRO A 71 -1.83 15.91 11.14
CA PRO A 71 -1.65 14.50 11.49
C PRO A 71 -1.74 13.50 10.32
N ILE A 72 -2.17 13.91 9.14
CA ILE A 72 -2.42 13.04 7.97
C ILE A 72 -1.11 12.61 7.31
N HIS A 73 -0.86 11.35 6.96
CA HIS A 73 -1.53 10.11 7.35
C HIS A 73 -0.79 9.48 8.53
N PRO A 74 -1.47 8.99 9.56
CA PRO A 74 -0.79 8.33 10.68
C PRO A 74 -0.30 6.94 10.24
N LEU A 75 1.02 6.72 10.32
CA LEU A 75 1.66 5.46 10.00
C LEU A 75 2.15 4.77 11.25
N THR A 76 1.76 3.51 11.48
CA THR A 76 2.28 2.69 12.57
C THR A 76 3.68 2.20 12.22
N GLY A 77 4.65 2.56 13.05
CA GLY A 77 6.08 2.35 12.82
C GLY A 77 6.92 3.55 13.29
N PRO A 78 8.18 3.68 12.82
CA PRO A 78 8.90 2.76 11.95
C PRO A 78 9.40 1.51 12.67
N VAL A 79 9.50 0.40 11.93
CA VAL A 79 10.12 -0.84 12.37
C VAL A 79 11.51 -0.94 11.78
N TYR A 80 12.52 -1.13 12.65
CA TYR A 80 13.91 -1.35 12.27
C TYR A 80 14.18 -2.85 12.11
N VAL A 81 14.65 -3.30 10.95
CA VAL A 81 15.04 -4.69 10.69
C VAL A 81 16.57 -4.80 10.79
N GLU A 82 17.07 -5.57 11.77
CA GLU A 82 18.49 -5.56 12.17
C GLU A 82 19.44 -5.91 11.04
N GLU A 83 19.07 -6.82 10.13
CA GLU A 83 19.91 -7.29 9.04
C GLU A 83 19.81 -6.42 7.77
N ALA A 84 18.90 -5.45 7.71
CA ALA A 84 18.71 -4.63 6.51
C ALA A 84 19.82 -3.60 6.36
N GLU A 85 20.55 -3.69 5.25
CA GLU A 85 21.60 -2.76 4.86
C GLU A 85 21.21 -2.04 3.54
N VAL A 86 21.82 -0.90 3.28
CA VAL A 86 21.58 -0.14 2.04
C VAL A 86 21.86 -1.01 0.81
N GLY A 87 20.94 -1.03 -0.13
CA GLY A 87 21.02 -1.84 -1.35
C GLY A 87 20.40 -3.23 -1.24
N ASP A 88 19.97 -3.66 -0.05
CA ASP A 88 19.13 -4.85 0.10
C ASP A 88 17.69 -4.58 -0.37
N ILE A 89 16.88 -5.63 -0.43
CA ILE A 89 15.43 -5.54 -0.62
C ILE A 89 14.74 -5.95 0.68
N LEU A 90 13.80 -5.14 1.15
CA LEU A 90 12.88 -5.53 2.20
C LEU A 90 11.61 -6.12 1.57
N ALA A 91 11.35 -7.40 1.77
CA ALA A 91 10.11 -8.06 1.40
C ALA A 91 9.11 -8.00 2.56
N VAL A 92 7.89 -7.55 2.28
CA VAL A 92 6.79 -7.43 3.23
C VAL A 92 5.67 -8.35 2.76
N ASP A 93 5.48 -9.48 3.46
CA ASP A 93 4.39 -10.41 3.18
C ASP A 93 3.14 -9.96 3.95
N LEU A 94 2.08 -9.55 3.27
CA LEU A 94 0.78 -9.24 3.88
C LEU A 94 0.03 -10.53 4.17
N ILE A 95 -0.01 -10.93 5.45
CA ILE A 95 -0.54 -12.25 5.87
C ILE A 95 -2.04 -12.18 6.14
N ASP A 96 -2.50 -11.10 6.79
CA ASP A 96 -3.91 -10.92 7.15
C ASP A 96 -4.23 -9.42 7.26
N ILE A 97 -5.46 -9.05 6.88
CA ILE A 97 -5.98 -7.68 6.95
C ILE A 97 -7.36 -7.71 7.58
N GLU A 98 -7.42 -7.28 8.85
CA GLU A 98 -8.65 -7.25 9.63
C GLU A 98 -9.34 -5.88 9.50
N LEU A 99 -10.54 -5.84 8.92
CA LEU A 99 -11.40 -4.66 8.85
C LEU A 99 -11.95 -4.29 10.23
N HIS A 100 -12.00 -3.00 10.54
CA HIS A 100 -12.81 -2.47 11.63
C HIS A 100 -14.22 -2.10 11.14
N ASP A 101 -15.13 -1.75 12.05
CA ASP A 101 -16.58 -1.70 11.80
C ASP A 101 -17.07 -0.38 11.17
N TYR A 102 -16.15 0.53 10.82
CA TYR A 102 -16.48 1.78 10.12
C TYR A 102 -15.36 2.24 9.19
N GLY A 103 -15.71 3.12 8.29
CA GLY A 103 -14.80 3.90 7.48
C GLY A 103 -15.52 5.16 6.99
N TRP A 104 -14.81 6.02 6.29
CA TRP A 104 -15.38 7.23 5.70
C TRP A 104 -14.83 7.44 4.29
N GLN A 105 -15.60 8.15 3.48
CA GLN A 105 -15.22 8.63 2.16
C GLN A 105 -15.61 10.09 2.03
N ALA A 106 -14.77 10.91 1.41
CA ALA A 106 -15.04 12.33 1.29
C ALA A 106 -14.73 12.89 -0.11
N ILE A 107 -15.42 13.96 -0.47
CA ILE A 107 -14.92 14.96 -1.40
C ILE A 107 -14.29 16.04 -0.52
N VAL A 108 -12.98 16.24 -0.66
CA VAL A 108 -12.23 17.26 0.07
C VAL A 108 -12.03 18.44 -0.89
N GLY A 109 -12.43 19.64 -0.50
CA GLY A 109 -12.31 20.82 -1.36
C GLY A 109 -10.87 21.05 -1.80
N GLY A 110 -10.65 21.12 -3.12
CA GLY A 110 -9.32 21.32 -3.72
C GLY A 110 -8.47 20.05 -3.85
N PHE A 111 -8.98 18.87 -3.48
CA PHE A 111 -8.32 17.59 -3.61
C PHE A 111 -9.17 16.59 -4.42
N GLY A 112 -8.53 15.74 -5.23
CA GLY A 112 -9.20 14.81 -6.15
C GLY A 112 -9.07 15.24 -7.62
N PHE A 113 -9.51 14.39 -8.55
CA PHE A 113 -9.28 14.58 -9.99
C PHE A 113 -10.23 15.58 -10.67
N LEU A 114 -11.42 15.84 -10.09
CA LEU A 114 -12.46 16.72 -10.66
C LEU A 114 -12.80 17.89 -9.71
N THR A 115 -11.79 18.55 -9.17
CA THR A 115 -11.92 19.64 -8.18
C THR A 115 -12.70 20.84 -8.68
N ASP A 116 -12.62 21.15 -9.99
CA ASP A 116 -13.35 22.21 -10.67
C ASP A 116 -14.85 21.91 -10.75
N ARG A 117 -15.22 20.65 -10.88
CA ARG A 117 -16.62 20.21 -10.96
C ARG A 117 -17.28 20.02 -9.60
N PHE A 118 -16.49 19.58 -8.61
CA PHE A 118 -16.95 19.24 -7.26
C PHE A 118 -16.14 20.01 -6.20
N PRO A 119 -16.30 21.34 -6.12
CA PRO A 119 -15.52 22.16 -5.17
C PRO A 119 -16.01 22.05 -3.73
N GLU A 120 -17.28 21.65 -3.53
CA GLU A 120 -17.90 21.61 -2.20
C GLU A 120 -17.60 20.29 -1.49
N PRO A 121 -17.21 20.35 -0.19
CA PRO A 121 -16.90 19.16 0.58
C PRO A 121 -18.14 18.31 0.80
N LYS A 122 -17.95 16.99 0.83
CA LYS A 122 -18.99 16.01 1.15
C LYS A 122 -18.40 14.86 1.93
N LEU A 123 -19.08 14.41 2.97
CA LEU A 123 -18.69 13.28 3.79
C LEU A 123 -19.72 12.17 3.73
N ASN A 124 -19.23 10.94 3.58
CA ASN A 124 -19.97 9.70 3.78
C ASN A 124 -19.27 8.87 4.86
N VAL A 125 -19.96 8.60 5.97
CA VAL A 125 -19.50 7.63 6.97
C VAL A 125 -20.17 6.29 6.70
N HIS A 126 -19.34 5.25 6.57
CA HIS A 126 -19.76 3.89 6.24
C HIS A 126 -19.75 3.00 7.47
N THR A 127 -20.83 2.27 7.71
CA THR A 127 -20.81 1.10 8.60
C THR A 127 -20.35 -0.11 7.81
N ILE A 128 -19.34 -0.79 8.31
CA ILE A 128 -18.71 -1.95 7.66
C ILE A 128 -19.24 -3.24 8.30
N ASP A 129 -19.77 -4.13 7.48
CA ASP A 129 -20.03 -5.51 7.85
C ASP A 129 -18.71 -6.30 7.68
N THR A 130 -17.99 -6.49 8.79
CA THR A 130 -16.67 -7.12 8.79
C THR A 130 -16.73 -8.62 8.51
N ILE A 131 -17.88 -9.26 8.76
CA ILE A 131 -18.09 -10.71 8.53
C ILE A 131 -18.28 -10.97 7.05
N ASN A 132 -19.20 -10.21 6.41
CA ASN A 132 -19.49 -10.39 4.98
C ASN A 132 -18.58 -9.55 4.08
N LYS A 133 -17.67 -8.75 4.66
CA LYS A 133 -16.77 -7.81 3.96
C LYS A 133 -17.57 -6.94 2.98
N THR A 134 -18.61 -6.22 3.47
CA THR A 134 -19.45 -5.34 2.66
C THR A 134 -19.85 -4.08 3.40
N THR A 135 -20.22 -3.05 2.63
CA THR A 135 -20.88 -1.84 3.14
C THR A 135 -22.00 -1.40 2.22
N MET A 136 -22.84 -0.46 2.69
CA MET A 136 -23.93 0.12 1.90
C MET A 136 -23.63 1.58 1.59
N PHE A 137 -23.47 1.91 0.31
CA PHE A 137 -23.36 3.29 -0.15
C PHE A 137 -24.76 3.92 -0.25
N ASN A 138 -24.98 5.01 0.49
CA ASN A 138 -26.25 5.72 0.59
C ASN A 138 -27.47 4.81 0.91
N GLY A 139 -27.24 3.71 1.64
CA GLY A 139 -28.27 2.74 2.00
C GLY A 139 -28.88 1.97 0.82
N LYS A 140 -28.32 2.08 -0.38
CA LYS A 140 -28.91 1.51 -1.62
C LYS A 140 -27.98 0.58 -2.36
N VAL A 141 -26.68 0.92 -2.46
CA VAL A 141 -25.73 0.14 -3.25
C VAL A 141 -24.84 -0.66 -2.31
N LYS A 142 -24.91 -1.98 -2.42
CA LYS A 142 -24.03 -2.88 -1.68
C LYS A 142 -22.67 -2.93 -2.35
N ILE A 143 -21.62 -2.54 -1.62
CA ILE A 143 -20.22 -2.54 -2.10
C ILE A 143 -19.49 -3.69 -1.42
N PRO A 144 -18.90 -4.63 -2.17
CA PRO A 144 -17.96 -5.61 -1.62
C PRO A 144 -16.65 -4.90 -1.25
N LEU A 145 -16.08 -5.27 -0.10
CA LEU A 145 -14.84 -4.70 0.39
C LEU A 145 -13.65 -5.59 0.02
N LYS A 146 -12.55 -4.94 -0.30
CA LYS A 146 -11.26 -5.55 -0.61
C LYS A 146 -10.18 -4.71 0.08
N PRO A 147 -9.90 -4.96 1.37
CA PRO A 147 -9.05 -4.10 2.18
C PRO A 147 -7.58 -4.20 1.78
N PHE A 148 -6.87 -3.06 1.90
CA PHE A 148 -5.45 -2.96 1.60
C PHE A 148 -4.82 -1.74 2.30
N PRO A 149 -3.48 -1.68 2.47
CA PRO A 149 -2.80 -0.49 2.96
C PRO A 149 -2.62 0.52 1.81
N GLY A 150 -3.14 1.75 1.95
CA GLY A 150 -2.85 2.86 1.04
C GLY A 150 -1.40 3.30 1.17
N VAL A 151 -0.95 3.53 2.41
CA VAL A 151 0.45 3.91 2.68
C VAL A 151 1.23 2.74 3.27
N MET A 152 2.29 2.33 2.60
CA MET A 152 3.34 1.48 3.15
C MET A 152 4.69 1.81 2.51
N GLY A 153 5.77 1.81 3.31
CA GLY A 153 7.08 2.16 2.77
C GLY A 153 8.19 2.12 3.79
N VAL A 154 9.40 2.29 3.28
CA VAL A 154 10.65 2.38 4.06
C VAL A 154 11.12 3.84 4.16
N ALA A 155 12.06 4.14 5.07
CA ALA A 155 12.61 5.48 5.14
C ALA A 155 13.51 5.77 3.92
N PRO A 156 13.34 6.93 3.25
CA PRO A 156 14.28 7.41 2.24
C PRO A 156 15.56 7.93 2.91
N ASP A 157 16.67 7.98 2.16
CA ASP A 157 17.94 8.56 2.65
C ASP A 157 17.88 10.09 2.63
N THR A 158 17.05 10.66 3.49
CA THR A 158 16.96 12.11 3.69
C THR A 158 16.72 12.45 5.17
N GLU A 159 17.18 13.61 5.58
CA GLU A 159 16.89 14.20 6.89
C GLU A 159 15.62 15.05 6.88
N GLU A 160 15.11 15.38 5.69
CA GLU A 160 13.85 16.11 5.55
C GLU A 160 12.67 15.26 6.06
N MET A 161 11.72 15.92 6.70
CA MET A 161 10.45 15.32 7.14
C MET A 161 9.45 15.39 5.98
N LEU A 162 9.56 14.42 5.05
CA LEU A 162 8.72 14.38 3.85
C LEU A 162 7.27 14.07 4.21
N SER A 163 6.35 14.74 3.51
CA SER A 163 4.91 14.43 3.59
C SER A 163 4.64 12.99 3.16
N THR A 164 3.65 12.37 3.78
CA THR A 164 3.15 11.03 3.41
C THR A 164 2.24 11.04 2.19
N ILE A 165 1.69 12.20 1.79
CA ILE A 165 0.72 12.29 0.68
C ILE A 165 1.30 11.82 -0.66
N PRO A 166 2.40 12.37 -1.22
CA PRO A 166 2.89 11.87 -2.50
C PRO A 166 3.69 10.58 -2.32
N PRO A 167 3.44 9.55 -3.15
CA PRO A 167 4.29 8.37 -3.20
C PRO A 167 5.65 8.67 -3.83
N ARG A 168 6.66 7.86 -3.50
CA ARG A 168 8.05 8.02 -3.97
C ARG A 168 8.74 6.67 -4.12
N ALA A 169 10.01 6.67 -4.52
CA ALA A 169 10.82 5.46 -4.67
C ALA A 169 10.88 4.58 -3.40
N ASN A 170 10.67 5.14 -2.22
CA ASN A 170 10.58 4.40 -0.96
C ASN A 170 9.20 3.75 -0.69
N GLY A 171 8.27 3.82 -1.61
CA GLY A 171 6.86 3.54 -1.42
C GLY A 171 6.09 4.79 -0.95
N GLY A 172 5.38 4.69 0.15
CA GLY A 172 4.52 5.73 0.68
C GLY A 172 3.08 5.52 0.26
N ASN A 173 2.40 6.59 -0.15
CA ASN A 173 1.00 6.59 -0.55
C ASN A 173 0.83 5.96 -1.93
N MET A 174 0.86 4.64 -1.99
CA MET A 174 0.78 3.93 -3.26
C MET A 174 -0.66 3.75 -3.76
N ASP A 175 -1.62 3.70 -2.85
CA ASP A 175 -3.06 3.60 -3.14
C ASP A 175 -3.38 2.59 -4.25
N ASP A 176 -2.69 1.44 -4.20
CA ASP A 176 -2.88 0.38 -5.19
C ASP A 176 -3.79 -0.72 -4.64
N PRO A 177 -5.05 -0.81 -5.10
CA PRO A 177 -6.01 -1.81 -4.65
C PRO A 177 -5.65 -3.24 -5.06
N SER A 178 -4.50 -3.44 -5.73
CA SER A 178 -3.96 -4.76 -6.02
C SER A 178 -3.10 -5.33 -4.89
N ILE A 179 -2.66 -4.48 -3.93
CA ILE A 179 -1.80 -4.86 -2.79
C ILE A 179 -2.68 -5.33 -1.61
N VAL A 180 -3.24 -6.52 -1.71
CA VAL A 180 -4.18 -7.11 -0.74
C VAL A 180 -3.53 -8.19 0.11
N GLU A 181 -4.32 -8.80 0.99
CA GLU A 181 -3.92 -10.03 1.72
C GLU A 181 -3.35 -11.09 0.75
N GLY A 182 -2.23 -11.70 1.11
CA GLY A 182 -1.47 -12.65 0.28
C GLY A 182 -0.43 -12.01 -0.65
N THR A 183 -0.39 -10.68 -0.77
CA THR A 183 0.63 -9.99 -1.57
C THR A 183 1.96 -9.92 -0.83
N THR A 184 3.07 -10.14 -1.54
CA THR A 184 4.41 -9.77 -1.08
C THR A 184 4.85 -8.48 -1.79
N VAL A 185 5.19 -7.43 -1.02
CA VAL A 185 5.69 -6.16 -1.55
C VAL A 185 7.18 -6.03 -1.26
N TYR A 186 7.94 -5.64 -2.27
CA TYR A 186 9.39 -5.49 -2.26
C TYR A 186 9.77 -4.01 -2.25
N PHE A 187 10.53 -3.56 -1.26
CA PHE A 187 11.01 -2.19 -1.14
C PHE A 187 12.53 -2.14 -1.25
N PRO A 188 13.10 -1.18 -2.01
CA PRO A 188 14.53 -0.91 -1.98
C PRO A 188 14.91 -0.36 -0.60
N VAL A 189 15.98 -0.86 0.00
CA VAL A 189 16.48 -0.37 1.29
C VAL A 189 17.43 0.80 1.07
N PHE A 190 17.03 2.00 1.44
CA PHE A 190 17.84 3.22 1.31
C PHE A 190 18.67 3.55 2.55
N VAL A 191 18.23 3.07 3.72
CA VAL A 191 18.91 3.32 4.99
C VAL A 191 19.04 2.04 5.80
N LYS A 192 20.06 1.94 6.65
CA LYS A 192 20.23 0.80 7.54
C LYS A 192 18.99 0.57 8.39
N GLY A 193 18.55 -0.67 8.45
CA GLY A 193 17.34 -1.07 9.17
C GLY A 193 16.04 -0.83 8.41
N ALA A 194 16.07 -0.34 7.19
CA ALA A 194 14.95 -0.03 6.31
C ALA A 194 13.94 0.98 6.90
N LEU A 195 13.58 0.89 8.20
CA LEU A 195 12.60 1.74 8.89
C LEU A 195 11.22 1.69 8.23
N PHE A 196 10.61 0.50 8.22
CA PHE A 196 9.32 0.25 7.59
C PHE A 196 8.14 0.78 8.39
N SER A 197 7.18 1.39 7.71
CA SER A 197 5.93 1.88 8.30
C SER A 197 4.73 1.57 7.40
N ILE A 198 3.53 1.43 8.03
CA ILE A 198 2.28 1.08 7.36
C ILE A 198 1.11 1.86 7.99
N GLY A 199 0.16 2.27 7.18
CA GLY A 199 -1.04 2.99 7.65
C GLY A 199 -1.95 3.37 6.49
N ASP A 200 -2.82 4.34 6.71
CA ASP A 200 -3.74 4.83 5.70
C ASP A 200 -4.47 3.68 4.99
N ALA A 201 -5.30 3.00 5.73
CA ALA A 201 -5.87 1.74 5.29
C ALA A 201 -7.22 1.94 4.61
N HIS A 202 -7.39 1.32 3.45
CA HIS A 202 -8.56 1.43 2.59
C HIS A 202 -9.41 0.17 2.65
N ALA A 203 -10.69 0.30 3.02
CA ALA A 203 -11.61 -0.84 3.01
C ALA A 203 -11.93 -1.27 1.57
N VAL A 204 -11.98 -0.31 0.65
CA VAL A 204 -12.10 -0.52 -0.81
C VAL A 204 -11.77 0.78 -1.54
N GLN A 205 -11.13 0.62 -2.70
CA GLN A 205 -10.85 1.69 -3.66
C GLN A 205 -10.99 1.14 -5.08
N GLY A 206 -11.46 1.96 -6.00
CA GLY A 206 -11.32 1.72 -7.43
C GLY A 206 -9.98 2.24 -7.94
N LEU A 207 -9.43 1.64 -8.99
CA LEU A 207 -8.22 2.13 -9.65
C LEU A 207 -8.36 3.63 -10.01
N GLY A 208 -7.32 4.40 -9.66
CA GLY A 208 -7.24 5.84 -9.89
C GLY A 208 -7.63 6.71 -8.70
N GLU A 209 -8.30 6.18 -7.68
CA GLU A 209 -8.76 6.94 -6.49
C GLU A 209 -9.38 8.31 -6.80
N VAL A 210 -10.19 8.38 -7.83
CA VAL A 210 -10.55 9.59 -8.58
C VAL A 210 -11.19 10.73 -7.77
N CYS A 211 -11.76 10.48 -6.60
CA CYS A 211 -12.28 11.56 -5.76
C CYS A 211 -11.29 12.03 -4.67
N GLY A 212 -10.11 11.39 -4.56
CA GLY A 212 -9.05 11.75 -3.61
C GLY A 212 -9.19 11.08 -2.25
N THR A 213 -10.16 10.19 -2.08
CA THR A 213 -10.27 9.27 -0.95
C THR A 213 -10.88 7.96 -1.39
N ALA A 214 -10.43 6.88 -0.74
CA ALA A 214 -11.08 5.57 -0.76
C ALA A 214 -12.24 5.50 0.26
N ILE A 215 -12.58 4.33 0.76
CA ILE A 215 -13.22 4.19 2.06
C ILE A 215 -12.08 4.03 3.09
N GLU A 216 -11.70 5.15 3.68
CA GLU A 216 -10.68 5.27 4.71
C GLU A 216 -11.15 4.57 5.98
N ALA A 217 -10.39 3.63 6.51
CA ALA A 217 -10.82 2.85 7.66
C ALA A 217 -9.65 2.49 8.58
N PRO A 218 -9.85 2.49 9.91
CA PRO A 218 -8.86 1.89 10.79
C PRO A 218 -8.81 0.38 10.52
N MET A 219 -7.61 -0.21 10.55
CA MET A 219 -7.41 -1.63 10.28
C MET A 219 -6.35 -2.24 11.17
N THR A 220 -6.28 -3.55 11.11
CA THR A 220 -5.20 -4.31 11.71
C THR A 220 -4.53 -5.15 10.64
N PHE A 221 -3.23 -4.96 10.46
CA PHE A 221 -2.40 -5.70 9.51
C PHE A 221 -1.55 -6.73 10.24
N VAL A 222 -1.49 -7.96 9.72
CA VAL A 222 -0.49 -8.94 10.09
C VAL A 222 0.45 -9.11 8.90
N TYR A 223 1.74 -8.80 9.11
CA TYR A 223 2.73 -8.87 8.04
C TYR A 223 4.06 -9.45 8.54
N ARG A 224 4.85 -10.02 7.62
CA ARG A 224 6.19 -10.50 7.88
C ARG A 224 7.21 -9.63 7.15
N LEU A 225 8.30 -9.28 7.83
CA LEU A 225 9.43 -8.55 7.26
C LEU A 225 10.59 -9.51 6.98
N ARG A 226 11.01 -9.60 5.72
CA ARG A 226 12.16 -10.42 5.29
C ARG A 226 13.18 -9.57 4.54
N VAL A 227 14.45 -9.69 4.89
CA VAL A 227 15.55 -9.05 4.16
C VAL A 227 16.07 -10.01 3.10
N LEU A 228 16.05 -9.58 1.85
CA LEU A 228 16.59 -10.33 0.71
C LEU A 228 17.97 -9.75 0.36
N LYS A 229 19.00 -10.57 0.57
CA LYS A 229 20.40 -10.24 0.30
C LYS A 229 20.80 -10.64 -1.13
N ASN A 230 21.75 -9.91 -1.71
CA ASN A 230 22.39 -10.27 -2.99
C ASN A 230 21.37 -10.44 -4.15
N LYS A 231 20.33 -9.64 -4.12
CA LYS A 231 19.35 -9.56 -5.23
C LYS A 231 19.71 -8.37 -6.14
N PRO A 232 19.32 -8.41 -7.43
CA PRO A 232 19.37 -7.21 -8.27
C PRO A 232 18.68 -6.04 -7.59
N ALA A 233 19.25 -4.84 -7.69
CA ALA A 233 18.68 -3.65 -7.08
C ALA A 233 17.38 -3.25 -7.79
N ILE A 234 16.35 -2.98 -7.03
CA ILE A 234 15.11 -2.37 -7.53
C ILE A 234 15.14 -0.87 -7.23
N GLN A 235 14.57 -0.06 -8.12
CA GLN A 235 14.59 1.41 -7.98
C GLN A 235 13.35 1.94 -7.27
N GLU A 236 12.21 1.30 -7.47
CA GLU A 236 10.90 1.61 -6.90
C GLU A 236 10.27 0.31 -6.41
N PRO A 237 9.23 0.33 -5.56
CA PRO A 237 8.58 -0.88 -5.08
C PRO A 237 8.09 -1.78 -6.22
N GLN A 238 8.13 -3.07 -5.95
CA GLN A 238 7.58 -4.11 -6.80
C GLN A 238 6.74 -5.02 -5.92
N TYR A 239 5.83 -5.79 -6.50
CA TYR A 239 5.04 -6.72 -5.70
C TYR A 239 4.56 -7.91 -6.50
N GLU A 240 4.20 -8.97 -5.81
CA GLU A 240 3.64 -10.15 -6.42
C GLU A 240 2.48 -10.73 -5.62
N THR A 241 1.56 -11.34 -6.36
CA THR A 241 0.48 -12.17 -5.85
C THR A 241 0.64 -13.59 -6.39
N ASP A 242 -0.32 -14.47 -6.14
CA ASP A 242 -0.32 -15.81 -6.77
C ASP A 242 -0.49 -15.72 -8.31
N ASP A 243 -1.14 -14.67 -8.83
CA ASP A 243 -1.52 -14.56 -10.24
C ASP A 243 -0.52 -13.77 -11.10
N PHE A 244 0.15 -12.75 -10.54
CA PHE A 244 1.01 -11.85 -11.30
C PHE A 244 2.17 -11.30 -10.48
N TYR A 245 3.20 -10.85 -11.20
CA TYR A 245 4.25 -9.95 -10.72
C TYR A 245 3.98 -8.55 -11.22
N ALA A 246 4.22 -7.52 -10.41
CA ALA A 246 3.98 -6.14 -10.76
C ALA A 246 5.15 -5.23 -10.37
N VAL A 247 5.38 -4.22 -11.18
CA VAL A 247 6.31 -3.13 -10.91
C VAL A 247 5.55 -1.81 -10.84
N THR A 248 6.04 -0.90 -10.00
CA THR A 248 5.48 0.46 -9.88
C THR A 248 6.27 1.44 -10.74
N GLY A 249 5.62 2.53 -11.14
CA GLY A 249 6.26 3.67 -11.76
C GLY A 249 5.65 4.95 -11.21
N PHE A 250 6.41 5.73 -10.43
CA PHE A 250 5.99 7.03 -9.94
C PHE A 250 6.43 8.14 -10.89
N GLY A 251 5.55 9.11 -11.12
CA GLY A 251 5.88 10.23 -11.99
C GLY A 251 4.96 11.43 -11.83
N GLU A 252 5.45 12.61 -12.18
CA GLU A 252 4.69 13.86 -12.16
C GLU A 252 3.56 13.89 -13.22
N THR A 253 3.59 12.96 -14.15
CA THR A 253 2.53 12.73 -15.13
C THR A 253 2.33 11.24 -15.35
N ILE A 254 1.12 10.84 -15.78
CA ILE A 254 0.80 9.46 -16.15
C ILE A 254 1.76 8.93 -17.22
N ASP A 255 2.17 9.76 -18.19
CA ASP A 255 3.14 9.36 -19.24
C ASP A 255 4.50 9.00 -18.67
N ILE A 256 5.01 9.79 -17.71
CA ILE A 256 6.29 9.52 -17.03
C ILE A 256 6.18 8.24 -16.21
N ALA A 257 5.12 8.12 -15.40
CA ALA A 257 4.86 6.95 -14.57
C ALA A 257 4.72 5.67 -15.43
N THR A 258 3.96 5.75 -16.53
CA THR A 258 3.79 4.64 -17.48
C THR A 258 5.12 4.19 -18.09
N LYS A 259 5.94 5.13 -18.56
CA LYS A 259 7.26 4.78 -19.15
C LYS A 259 8.17 4.09 -18.15
N LYS A 260 8.17 4.55 -16.89
CA LYS A 260 8.95 3.88 -15.82
C LYS A 260 8.44 2.46 -15.57
N ALA A 261 7.13 2.28 -15.36
CA ALA A 261 6.55 0.97 -15.10
C ALA A 261 6.87 -0.03 -16.24
N VAL A 262 6.74 0.40 -17.51
CA VAL A 262 7.09 -0.46 -18.65
C VAL A 262 8.59 -0.78 -18.67
N ASN A 263 9.47 0.21 -18.48
CA ASN A 263 10.91 -0.02 -18.45
C ASN A 263 11.29 -0.99 -17.33
N PHE A 264 10.80 -0.78 -16.12
CA PHE A 264 11.11 -1.65 -14.98
C PHE A 264 10.61 -3.10 -15.19
N MET A 265 9.48 -3.29 -15.88
CA MET A 265 9.04 -4.64 -16.23
C MET A 265 9.93 -5.28 -17.29
N VAL A 266 10.35 -4.53 -18.31
CA VAL A 266 11.30 -5.02 -19.34
C VAL A 266 12.62 -5.40 -18.70
N ASP A 267 13.17 -4.55 -17.80
CA ASP A 267 14.40 -4.83 -17.07
C ASP A 267 14.22 -6.07 -16.18
N HIS A 268 13.12 -6.15 -15.42
CA HIS A 268 12.83 -7.33 -14.60
C HIS A 268 12.81 -8.63 -15.40
N LEU A 269 12.16 -8.63 -16.56
CA LEU A 269 12.07 -9.82 -17.42
C LEU A 269 13.43 -10.19 -18.00
N SER A 270 14.18 -9.24 -18.55
CA SER A 270 15.46 -9.51 -19.20
C SER A 270 16.60 -9.83 -18.22
N GLU A 271 16.52 -9.37 -16.97
CA GLU A 271 17.53 -9.65 -15.93
C GLU A 271 17.29 -10.97 -15.18
N ASN A 272 16.04 -11.42 -15.07
CA ASN A 272 15.69 -12.60 -14.28
C ASN A 272 15.29 -13.82 -15.11
N TYR A 273 15.05 -13.66 -16.42
CA TYR A 273 14.64 -14.73 -17.33
C TYR A 273 15.51 -14.73 -18.59
N ASP A 274 15.57 -15.86 -19.31
CA ASP A 274 16.38 -16.00 -20.54
C ASP A 274 15.65 -15.41 -21.76
N ILE A 275 15.42 -14.08 -21.73
CA ILE A 275 14.71 -13.34 -22.78
C ILE A 275 15.42 -12.01 -23.09
N SER A 276 15.48 -11.60 -24.36
CA SER A 276 16.03 -10.30 -24.74
C SER A 276 15.12 -9.15 -24.28
N ALA A 277 15.69 -7.95 -24.08
CA ALA A 277 14.89 -6.78 -23.71
C ALA A 277 13.84 -6.42 -24.77
N GLU A 278 14.17 -6.61 -26.06
CA GLU A 278 13.25 -6.39 -27.17
C GLU A 278 12.06 -7.37 -27.12
N ASP A 279 12.34 -8.66 -26.90
CA ASP A 279 11.30 -9.69 -26.78
C ASP A 279 10.48 -9.51 -25.51
N ALA A 280 11.11 -9.13 -24.38
CA ALA A 280 10.43 -8.77 -23.14
C ALA A 280 9.46 -7.60 -23.36
N TYR A 281 9.91 -6.54 -24.09
CA TYR A 281 9.05 -5.41 -24.43
C TYR A 281 7.87 -5.80 -25.32
N MET A 282 8.11 -6.64 -26.32
CA MET A 282 7.04 -7.18 -27.17
C MET A 282 6.06 -8.04 -26.36
N LEU A 283 6.56 -8.85 -25.45
CA LEU A 283 5.74 -9.71 -24.60
C LEU A 283 4.90 -8.88 -23.59
N CYS A 284 5.47 -7.82 -23.02
CA CYS A 284 4.72 -6.84 -22.24
C CYS A 284 3.51 -6.28 -23.00
N SER A 285 3.66 -6.00 -24.30
CA SER A 285 2.56 -5.51 -25.14
C SER A 285 1.47 -6.53 -25.41
N LEU A 286 1.77 -7.83 -25.31
CA LEU A 286 0.82 -8.92 -25.60
C LEU A 286 0.04 -9.35 -24.36
N VAL A 287 0.69 -9.39 -23.18
CA VAL A 287 0.13 -10.03 -21.98
C VAL A 287 0.22 -9.19 -20.73
N GLY A 288 0.95 -8.09 -20.76
CA GLY A 288 1.09 -7.19 -19.60
C GLY A 288 -0.06 -6.19 -19.53
N ASP A 289 -0.53 -5.89 -18.30
CA ASP A 289 -1.59 -4.93 -18.02
C ASP A 289 -1.03 -3.67 -17.35
N LEU A 290 -1.14 -2.52 -18.01
CA LEU A 290 -0.91 -1.22 -17.38
C LEU A 290 -2.14 -0.81 -16.60
N LYS A 291 -1.94 -0.40 -15.33
CA LYS A 291 -3.01 0.07 -14.45
C LYS A 291 -2.62 1.40 -13.82
N ILE A 292 -3.56 2.31 -13.75
CA ILE A 292 -3.42 3.56 -13.01
C ILE A 292 -3.91 3.28 -11.60
N ALA A 293 -2.99 3.20 -10.63
CA ALA A 293 -3.35 2.91 -9.24
C ALA A 293 -4.00 4.12 -8.58
N GLU A 294 -3.36 5.31 -8.69
CA GLU A 294 -3.89 6.60 -8.23
C GLU A 294 -3.48 7.74 -9.19
N VAL A 295 -4.24 8.84 -9.19
CA VAL A 295 -4.00 10.05 -10.01
C VAL A 295 -4.16 11.35 -9.22
N VAL A 296 -4.22 11.28 -7.90
CA VAL A 296 -4.65 12.38 -7.03
C VAL A 296 -3.57 12.89 -6.08
N ASP A 297 -2.52 12.13 -5.85
CA ASP A 297 -1.47 12.42 -4.86
C ASP A 297 -0.33 13.30 -5.41
N VAL A 298 -0.74 14.42 -5.93
CA VAL A 298 0.17 15.41 -6.54
C VAL A 298 1.35 15.71 -5.60
N PRO A 299 2.60 15.77 -6.12
CA PRO A 299 2.98 15.83 -7.54
C PRO A 299 3.25 14.48 -8.20
N ASN A 300 3.11 13.35 -7.52
CA ASN A 300 3.42 12.05 -8.09
C ASN A 300 2.15 11.21 -8.26
N MET A 301 2.03 10.60 -9.43
CA MET A 301 0.98 9.65 -9.79
C MET A 301 1.60 8.26 -9.87
N LEU A 302 0.81 7.22 -9.64
CA LEU A 302 1.26 5.83 -9.71
C LEU A 302 0.61 5.08 -10.88
N VAL A 303 1.46 4.54 -11.75
CA VAL A 303 1.09 3.51 -12.74
C VAL A 303 1.82 2.23 -12.40
N THR A 304 1.13 1.09 -12.51
CA THR A 304 1.71 -0.23 -12.32
C THR A 304 1.65 -1.04 -13.60
N MET A 305 2.65 -1.89 -13.82
CA MET A 305 2.66 -2.88 -14.89
C MET A 305 2.58 -4.27 -14.30
N HIS A 306 1.49 -4.99 -14.58
CA HIS A 306 1.25 -6.35 -14.10
C HIS A 306 1.61 -7.36 -15.19
N PHE A 307 2.34 -8.39 -14.82
CA PHE A 307 2.72 -9.46 -15.73
C PHE A 307 2.28 -10.83 -15.19
N PRO A 308 1.50 -11.64 -15.95
CA PRO A 308 0.95 -12.89 -15.43
C PRO A 308 2.04 -13.92 -15.08
N LYS A 309 1.98 -14.50 -13.88
CA LYS A 309 2.91 -15.57 -13.46
C LYS A 309 2.80 -16.82 -14.33
N SER A 310 1.61 -17.12 -14.83
CA SER A 310 1.42 -18.24 -15.78
C SER A 310 2.21 -18.10 -17.08
N ILE A 311 2.65 -16.90 -17.42
CA ILE A 311 3.57 -16.66 -18.56
C ILE A 311 5.01 -16.66 -18.05
N LEU A 312 5.31 -16.07 -16.87
CA LEU A 312 6.66 -16.12 -16.28
C LEU A 312 7.18 -17.54 -16.12
N ASP A 313 6.29 -18.47 -15.73
CA ASP A 313 6.62 -19.89 -15.55
C ASP A 313 7.02 -20.61 -16.86
N GLN A 314 6.88 -19.95 -18.02
CA GLN A 314 7.22 -20.49 -19.33
C GLN A 314 8.52 -19.90 -19.88
N LEU A 315 9.06 -18.87 -19.25
CA LEU A 315 10.32 -18.22 -19.63
C LEU A 315 11.52 -18.86 -18.94
#